data_12804142ea97a4d7612fcad06562a188
#
_entry.id   12804142ea97a4d7612fcad06562a188
#
_cell.length_a   1.000
_cell.length_b   1.000
_cell.length_c   1.000
_cell.angle_alpha   90.00
_cell.angle_beta   90.00
_cell.angle_gamma   90.00
#
_symmetry.space_group_name_H-M   'P 1'
#
loop_
_entity.id
_entity.type
_entity.pdbx_description
1 polymer ?
#
loop_
_entity_poly.entity_id
_entity_poly.type
_entity_poly.pdbx_seq_one_letter_code
_entity_poly.pdbx_strand_id
1 'polypeptide(L)'
;MRVLGLDTATSGCSAALWDGGAVTVRRREPMARGQAEALVPLAQAALAEAGCPFDALDRIAVTVGPGAFTGLRIALAAARGFALAAGLPVVGITSFDAVVHGLPDAERDGRAVLVAVDSRRTEPFLQLFHPDLTPFGEPAMLEPAAVPGWLDELLAGEAGAAPLLIAGDGAAALRPLLEGRADTAFAAGPGTPDAAVVAALGARREVGLPAQPFYLRPPDVSLPRKTA
;
A
#
# COMPACT_ATOMS: atom_id res chain seq x y z
N MET A 1 -3.28 21.64 -7.21
CA MET A 1 -3.57 20.29 -7.74
C MET A 1 -4.36 19.52 -6.70
N ARG A 2 -5.49 18.95 -7.12
CA ARG A 2 -6.42 18.18 -6.29
C ARG A 2 -6.39 16.72 -6.69
N VAL A 3 -6.07 15.85 -5.72
CA VAL A 3 -5.94 14.41 -5.95
C VAL A 3 -6.84 13.66 -4.99
N LEU A 4 -7.75 12.86 -5.55
CA LEU A 4 -8.55 11.93 -4.76
C LEU A 4 -7.76 10.62 -4.60
N GLY A 5 -7.41 10.27 -3.37
CA GLY A 5 -6.80 9.00 -3.00
C GLY A 5 -7.83 7.96 -2.61
N LEU A 6 -7.62 6.71 -3.03
CA LEU A 6 -8.50 5.57 -2.75
C LEU A 6 -7.68 4.35 -2.32
N ASP A 7 -8.12 3.66 -1.26
CA ASP A 7 -7.53 2.40 -0.84
C ASP A 7 -8.54 1.41 -0.28
N THR A 8 -8.42 0.15 -0.70
CA THR A 8 -9.10 -1.02 -0.15
C THR A 8 -8.21 -2.27 -0.23
N ALA A 9 -6.89 -2.07 -0.25
CA ALA A 9 -5.92 -3.13 -0.53
C ALA A 9 -5.80 -4.16 0.60
N THR A 10 -6.08 -3.78 1.84
CA THR A 10 -5.92 -4.64 3.03
C THR A 10 -7.19 -4.65 3.90
N SER A 11 -7.06 -4.55 5.23
CA SER A 11 -8.18 -4.58 6.19
C SER A 11 -8.75 -3.19 6.47
N GLY A 12 -9.10 -2.46 5.42
CA GLY A 12 -9.67 -1.12 5.52
C GLY A 12 -10.33 -0.66 4.24
N CYS A 13 -11.00 0.47 4.35
CA CYS A 13 -11.52 1.25 3.24
C CYS A 13 -11.21 2.71 3.54
N SER A 14 -10.51 3.40 2.64
CA SER A 14 -10.18 4.81 2.86
C SER A 14 -10.28 5.63 1.59
N ALA A 15 -10.66 6.90 1.78
CA ALA A 15 -10.66 7.94 0.76
C ALA A 15 -10.12 9.25 1.35
N ALA A 16 -9.34 10.00 0.58
CA ALA A 16 -8.77 11.25 1.04
C ALA A 16 -8.62 12.25 -0.11
N LEU A 17 -8.68 13.53 0.21
CA LEU A 17 -8.39 14.59 -0.73
C LEU A 17 -7.06 15.27 -0.37
N TRP A 18 -6.18 15.33 -1.34
CA TRP A 18 -5.01 16.20 -1.35
C TRP A 18 -5.36 17.46 -2.14
N ASP A 19 -5.17 18.63 -1.55
CA ASP A 19 -5.34 19.92 -2.23
C ASP A 19 -4.24 20.89 -1.86
N GLY A 20 -3.62 21.51 -2.85
CA GLY A 20 -2.72 22.63 -2.68
C GLY A 20 -1.44 22.37 -1.85
N GLY A 21 -1.03 21.12 -1.67
CA GLY A 21 0.18 20.80 -0.91
C GLY A 21 -0.05 19.99 0.37
N ALA A 22 -1.31 19.76 0.78
CA ALA A 22 -1.65 19.04 1.99
C ALA A 22 -2.87 18.12 1.81
N VAL A 23 -3.00 17.11 2.68
CA VAL A 23 -4.24 16.36 2.83
C VAL A 23 -5.25 17.21 3.58
N THR A 24 -6.34 17.56 2.92
CA THR A 24 -7.40 18.42 3.49
C THR A 24 -8.51 17.62 4.15
N VAL A 25 -8.82 16.43 3.62
CA VAL A 25 -9.80 15.51 4.19
C VAL A 25 -9.25 14.09 4.13
N ARG A 26 -9.50 13.33 5.19
CA ARG A 26 -9.16 11.93 5.32
C ARG A 26 -10.31 11.18 5.96
N ARG A 27 -10.83 10.18 5.26
CA ARG A 27 -11.83 9.25 5.77
C ARG A 27 -11.30 7.83 5.70
N ARG A 28 -11.42 7.10 6.81
CA ARG A 28 -10.93 5.73 6.91
C ARG A 28 -11.82 4.93 7.83
N GLU A 29 -12.19 3.75 7.37
CA GLU A 29 -12.98 2.78 8.11
C GLU A 29 -12.26 1.43 8.14
N PRO A 30 -11.92 0.91 9.33
CA PRO A 30 -11.44 -0.46 9.46
C PRO A 30 -12.58 -1.41 9.08
N MET A 31 -12.34 -2.29 8.10
CA MET A 31 -13.34 -3.29 7.71
C MET A 31 -12.71 -4.48 7.03
N ALA A 32 -13.20 -5.67 7.34
CA ALA A 32 -12.79 -6.91 6.70
C ALA A 32 -13.62 -7.26 5.46
N ARG A 33 -14.83 -6.70 5.35
CA ARG A 33 -15.81 -6.93 4.26
C ARG A 33 -16.65 -5.67 4.07
N GLY A 34 -17.27 -5.51 2.90
CA GLY A 34 -18.16 -4.38 2.60
C GLY A 34 -17.47 -3.21 1.91
N GLN A 35 -16.20 -3.36 1.50
CA GLN A 35 -15.45 -2.28 0.84
C GLN A 35 -16.11 -1.84 -0.48
N ALA A 36 -16.77 -2.75 -1.20
CA ALA A 36 -17.41 -2.44 -2.47
C ALA A 36 -18.57 -1.46 -2.32
N GLU A 37 -19.34 -1.62 -1.25
CA GLU A 37 -20.47 -0.76 -0.93
C GLU A 37 -20.03 0.56 -0.25
N ALA A 38 -18.90 0.51 0.49
CA ALA A 38 -18.44 1.64 1.30
C ALA A 38 -17.58 2.65 0.52
N LEU A 39 -16.75 2.21 -0.43
CA LEU A 39 -15.70 3.06 -1.00
C LEU A 39 -16.26 4.30 -1.74
N VAL A 40 -17.27 4.12 -2.59
CA VAL A 40 -17.83 5.22 -3.37
C VAL A 40 -18.54 6.24 -2.46
N PRO A 41 -19.41 5.85 -1.52
CA PRO A 41 -19.97 6.76 -0.52
C PRO A 41 -18.89 7.48 0.31
N LEU A 42 -17.82 6.77 0.71
CA LEU A 42 -16.73 7.36 1.49
C LEU A 42 -15.97 8.43 0.70
N ALA A 43 -15.70 8.17 -0.59
CA ALA A 43 -15.08 9.14 -1.49
C ALA A 43 -15.97 10.39 -1.70
N GLN A 44 -17.28 10.18 -1.93
CA GLN A 44 -18.26 11.27 -2.06
C GLN A 44 -18.33 12.12 -0.79
N ALA A 45 -18.36 11.47 0.38
CA ALA A 45 -18.36 12.16 1.66
C ALA A 45 -17.07 12.96 1.91
N ALA A 46 -15.91 12.44 1.48
CA ALA A 46 -14.65 13.18 1.58
C ALA A 46 -14.64 14.43 0.69
N LEU A 47 -15.13 14.32 -0.54
CA LEU A 47 -15.24 15.47 -1.46
C LEU A 47 -16.25 16.51 -0.97
N ALA A 48 -17.40 16.08 -0.45
CA ALA A 48 -18.42 16.96 0.10
C ALA A 48 -17.91 17.73 1.33
N GLU A 49 -17.18 17.05 2.24
CA GLU A 49 -16.57 17.68 3.41
C GLU A 49 -15.53 18.74 3.02
N ALA A 50 -14.76 18.48 1.96
CA ALA A 50 -13.80 19.45 1.42
C ALA A 50 -14.44 20.59 0.61
N GLY A 51 -15.73 20.52 0.33
CA GLY A 51 -16.38 21.44 -0.63
C GLY A 51 -15.78 21.34 -2.03
N CYS A 52 -15.20 20.21 -2.40
CA CYS A 52 -14.55 19.99 -3.68
C CYS A 52 -15.51 19.29 -4.65
N PRO A 53 -15.99 19.95 -5.70
CA PRO A 53 -16.79 19.30 -6.71
C PRO A 53 -15.93 18.31 -7.49
N PHE A 54 -16.56 17.25 -8.02
CA PHE A 54 -15.86 16.14 -8.66
C PHE A 54 -15.09 16.55 -9.93
N ASP A 55 -15.62 17.52 -10.67
CA ASP A 55 -15.01 18.12 -11.86
C ASP A 55 -13.83 19.05 -11.58
N ALA A 56 -13.58 19.38 -10.32
CA ALA A 56 -12.43 20.17 -9.89
C ALA A 56 -11.21 19.31 -9.52
N LEU A 57 -11.32 17.97 -9.63
CA LEU A 57 -10.18 17.07 -9.44
C LEU A 57 -9.24 17.11 -10.65
N ASP A 58 -7.94 16.98 -10.38
CA ASP A 58 -6.91 16.90 -11.42
C ASP A 58 -6.50 15.46 -11.73
N ARG A 59 -6.60 14.55 -10.74
CA ARG A 59 -6.28 13.13 -10.90
C ARG A 59 -6.83 12.27 -9.76
N ILE A 60 -6.77 10.96 -9.98
CA ILE A 60 -7.09 9.95 -8.98
C ILE A 60 -5.86 9.12 -8.68
N ALA A 61 -5.57 8.91 -7.41
CA ALA A 61 -4.52 8.00 -6.94
C ALA A 61 -5.15 6.78 -6.28
N VAL A 62 -4.64 5.59 -6.56
CA VAL A 62 -5.22 4.35 -6.05
C VAL A 62 -4.15 3.35 -5.67
N THR A 63 -4.37 2.61 -4.59
CA THR A 63 -3.49 1.50 -4.21
C THR A 63 -3.63 0.36 -5.21
N VAL A 64 -2.50 -0.05 -5.81
CA VAL A 64 -2.46 -1.11 -6.83
C VAL A 64 -2.03 -2.47 -6.29
N GLY A 65 -1.60 -2.56 -5.04
CA GLY A 65 -1.11 -3.79 -4.41
C GLY A 65 0.36 -3.73 -3.99
N PRO A 66 0.87 -4.86 -3.45
CA PRO A 66 0.17 -6.12 -3.24
C PRO A 66 -0.86 -6.04 -2.10
N GLY A 67 -1.78 -7.03 -2.03
CA GLY A 67 -2.81 -7.07 -1.01
C GLY A 67 -3.95 -8.02 -1.35
N ALA A 68 -5.11 -7.84 -0.70
CA ALA A 68 -6.29 -8.66 -0.92
C ALA A 68 -6.81 -8.51 -2.36
N PHE A 69 -6.85 -9.61 -3.08
CA PHE A 69 -7.23 -9.66 -4.50
C PHE A 69 -8.56 -8.96 -4.82
N THR A 70 -9.59 -9.19 -4.01
CA THR A 70 -10.89 -8.53 -4.17
C THR A 70 -10.80 -7.03 -3.86
N GLY A 71 -10.12 -6.67 -2.76
CA GLY A 71 -9.95 -5.29 -2.35
C GLY A 71 -9.27 -4.45 -3.43
N LEU A 72 -8.15 -4.92 -3.98
CA LEU A 72 -7.45 -4.22 -5.07
C LEU A 72 -8.33 -3.95 -6.27
N ARG A 73 -9.17 -4.91 -6.65
CA ARG A 73 -10.09 -4.75 -7.78
C ARG A 73 -11.21 -3.76 -7.50
N ILE A 74 -11.71 -3.70 -6.27
CA ILE A 74 -12.71 -2.71 -5.84
C ILE A 74 -12.15 -1.29 -6.03
N ALA A 75 -10.98 -1.00 -5.44
CA ALA A 75 -10.37 0.32 -5.54
C ALA A 75 -10.05 0.71 -7.00
N LEU A 76 -9.46 -0.22 -7.76
CA LEU A 76 -9.12 0.01 -9.17
C LEU A 76 -10.35 0.22 -10.06
N ALA A 77 -11.43 -0.54 -9.83
CA ALA A 77 -12.67 -0.36 -10.58
C ALA A 77 -13.30 1.00 -10.27
N ALA A 78 -13.36 1.40 -9.01
CA ALA A 78 -13.87 2.71 -8.60
C ALA A 78 -13.01 3.84 -9.20
N ALA A 79 -11.68 3.75 -9.08
CA ALA A 79 -10.75 4.75 -9.62
C ALA A 79 -10.90 4.91 -11.14
N ARG A 80 -11.00 3.80 -11.88
CA ARG A 80 -11.21 3.82 -13.33
C ARG A 80 -12.58 4.37 -13.72
N GLY A 81 -13.64 4.03 -12.96
CA GLY A 81 -14.97 4.57 -13.16
C GLY A 81 -15.00 6.08 -12.97
N PHE A 82 -14.41 6.57 -11.91
CA PHE A 82 -14.27 8.01 -11.65
C PHE A 82 -13.43 8.71 -12.72
N ALA A 83 -12.30 8.12 -13.09
CA ALA A 83 -11.43 8.66 -14.13
C ALA A 83 -12.14 8.78 -15.49
N LEU A 84 -12.90 7.75 -15.87
CA LEU A 84 -13.67 7.75 -17.10
C LEU A 84 -14.75 8.83 -17.10
N ALA A 85 -15.46 9.00 -15.99
CA ALA A 85 -16.54 9.97 -15.85
C ALA A 85 -16.07 11.43 -15.95
N ALA A 86 -14.84 11.74 -15.50
CA ALA A 86 -14.29 13.09 -15.45
C ALA A 86 -13.12 13.34 -16.41
N GLY A 87 -12.71 12.35 -17.21
CA GLY A 87 -11.56 12.47 -18.09
C GLY A 87 -10.22 12.63 -17.36
N LEU A 88 -10.09 12.03 -16.16
CA LEU A 88 -8.93 12.21 -15.30
C LEU A 88 -7.89 11.09 -15.46
N PRO A 89 -6.59 11.39 -15.27
CA PRO A 89 -5.57 10.37 -15.16
C PRO A 89 -5.66 9.61 -13.83
N VAL A 90 -5.28 8.31 -13.85
CA VAL A 90 -5.17 7.47 -12.66
C VAL A 90 -3.71 7.15 -12.39
N VAL A 91 -3.27 7.35 -11.14
CA VAL A 91 -1.91 7.05 -10.67
C VAL A 91 -1.96 5.87 -9.70
N GLY A 92 -1.19 4.82 -9.99
CA GLY A 92 -1.04 3.66 -9.12
C GLY A 92 0.03 3.88 -8.05
N ILE A 93 -0.29 3.52 -6.80
CA ILE A 93 0.63 3.53 -5.66
C ILE A 93 0.70 2.12 -5.10
N THR A 94 1.89 1.58 -4.88
CA THR A 94 2.01 0.26 -4.25
C THR A 94 1.57 0.30 -2.78
N SER A 95 1.10 -0.82 -2.27
CA SER A 95 0.82 -0.94 -0.82
C SER A 95 2.09 -0.74 0.00
N PHE A 96 3.23 -1.16 -0.53
CA PHE A 96 4.53 -0.96 0.10
C PHE A 96 4.86 0.52 0.26
N ASP A 97 4.75 1.30 -0.84
CA ASP A 97 4.96 2.75 -0.80
C ASP A 97 3.99 3.43 0.16
N ALA A 98 2.70 3.05 0.11
CA ALA A 98 1.69 3.66 0.97
C ALA A 98 1.96 3.38 2.45
N VAL A 99 2.49 2.20 2.81
CA VAL A 99 2.87 1.87 4.18
C VAL A 99 4.13 2.61 4.60
N VAL A 100 5.22 2.51 3.83
CA VAL A 100 6.51 3.09 4.24
C VAL A 100 6.45 4.62 4.35
N HIS A 101 5.78 5.28 3.42
CA HIS A 101 5.58 6.74 3.47
C HIS A 101 4.54 7.19 4.50
N GLY A 102 3.71 6.27 5.01
CA GLY A 102 2.76 6.53 6.09
C GLY A 102 3.34 6.39 7.49
N LEU A 103 4.57 5.91 7.64
CA LEU A 103 5.25 5.79 8.92
C LEU A 103 5.66 7.19 9.44
N PRO A 104 5.55 7.44 10.76
CA PRO A 104 6.09 8.64 11.36
C PRO A 104 7.61 8.76 11.13
N ASP A 105 8.08 9.97 10.82
CA ASP A 105 9.51 10.24 10.61
C ASP A 105 10.34 9.78 11.81
N ALA A 106 9.86 10.03 13.03
CA ALA A 106 10.55 9.64 14.25
C ALA A 106 10.76 8.12 14.41
N GLU A 107 9.91 7.28 13.77
CA GLU A 107 10.09 5.83 13.82
C GLU A 107 11.07 5.33 12.75
N ARG A 108 11.09 5.95 11.56
CA ARG A 108 11.82 5.47 10.39
C ARG A 108 13.16 6.16 10.13
N ASP A 109 13.43 7.31 10.77
CA ASP A 109 14.62 8.10 10.53
C ASP A 109 15.92 7.29 10.74
N GLY A 110 16.78 7.30 9.72
CA GLY A 110 18.04 6.56 9.71
C GLY A 110 17.90 5.04 9.64
N ARG A 111 16.70 4.49 9.45
CA ARG A 111 16.42 3.05 9.41
C ARG A 111 16.13 2.54 8.01
N ALA A 112 16.65 1.35 7.69
CA ALA A 112 16.08 0.55 6.63
C ALA A 112 14.70 0.05 7.07
N VAL A 113 13.73 -0.01 6.15
CA VAL A 113 12.36 -0.40 6.48
C VAL A 113 11.96 -1.66 5.71
N LEU A 114 11.66 -2.74 6.43
CA LEU A 114 10.99 -3.91 5.85
C LEU A 114 9.48 -3.73 5.96
N VAL A 115 8.83 -3.57 4.82
CA VAL A 115 7.36 -3.58 4.76
C VAL A 115 6.87 -4.99 4.49
N ALA A 116 6.05 -5.52 5.39
CA ALA A 116 5.38 -6.80 5.26
C ALA A 116 3.86 -6.58 5.13
N VAL A 117 3.29 -6.94 3.98
CA VAL A 117 1.84 -6.84 3.72
C VAL A 117 1.23 -8.23 3.85
N ASP A 118 0.12 -8.33 4.59
CA ASP A 118 -0.61 -9.58 4.77
C ASP A 118 -1.20 -10.08 3.44
N SER A 119 -0.74 -11.24 2.98
CA SER A 119 -1.23 -11.89 1.76
C SER A 119 -2.53 -12.67 1.95
N ARG A 120 -3.06 -12.73 3.17
CA ARG A 120 -4.14 -13.62 3.62
C ARG A 120 -3.76 -15.10 3.54
N ARG A 121 -2.46 -15.39 3.55
CA ARG A 121 -1.86 -16.73 3.59
C ARG A 121 -0.67 -16.73 4.55
N THR A 122 0.10 -17.82 4.55
CA THR A 122 1.27 -17.96 5.43
C THR A 122 2.38 -16.98 5.03
N GLU A 123 2.62 -16.83 3.72
CA GLU A 123 3.73 -16.05 3.17
C GLU A 123 3.33 -14.57 3.01
N PRO A 124 3.85 -13.62 3.80
CA PRO A 124 3.64 -12.21 3.58
C PRO A 124 4.29 -11.73 2.28
N PHE A 125 3.75 -10.64 1.71
CA PHE A 125 4.44 -9.86 0.68
C PHE A 125 5.44 -8.93 1.35
N LEU A 126 6.67 -8.90 0.85
CA LEU A 126 7.81 -8.22 1.47
C LEU A 126 8.47 -7.25 0.49
N GLN A 127 8.84 -6.06 0.98
CA GLN A 127 9.72 -5.12 0.29
C GLN A 127 10.60 -4.42 1.31
N LEU A 128 11.90 -4.48 1.07
CA LEU A 128 12.87 -3.70 1.83
C LEU A 128 13.04 -2.31 1.19
N PHE A 129 13.26 -1.30 2.03
CA PHE A 129 13.52 0.07 1.63
C PHE A 129 14.78 0.59 2.30
N HIS A 130 15.54 1.41 1.58
CA HIS A 130 16.61 2.21 2.15
C HIS A 130 16.08 3.26 3.13
N PRO A 131 16.95 3.87 3.98
CA PRO A 131 16.53 4.96 4.86
C PRO A 131 15.94 6.17 4.14
N ASP A 132 16.28 6.39 2.87
CA ASP A 132 15.71 7.43 2.02
C ASP A 132 14.38 7.04 1.37
N LEU A 133 13.84 5.88 1.73
CA LEU A 133 12.59 5.29 1.24
C LEU A 133 12.63 4.87 -0.24
N THR A 134 13.78 4.73 -0.83
CA THR A 134 13.91 4.07 -2.13
C THR A 134 13.83 2.55 -1.95
N PRO A 135 13.13 1.81 -2.84
CA PRO A 135 13.08 0.36 -2.76
C PRO A 135 14.46 -0.27 -2.85
N PHE A 136 14.72 -1.27 -2.00
CA PHE A 136 15.95 -2.05 -2.00
C PHE A 136 15.67 -3.47 -2.50
N GLY A 137 16.19 -3.81 -3.66
CA GLY A 137 15.94 -5.09 -4.31
C GLY A 137 14.51 -5.26 -4.81
N GLU A 138 14.24 -6.45 -5.31
CA GLU A 138 12.90 -6.82 -5.79
C GLU A 138 11.99 -7.24 -4.63
N PRO A 139 10.68 -6.98 -4.72
CA PRO A 139 9.74 -7.47 -3.73
C PRO A 139 9.67 -9.01 -3.74
N ALA A 140 9.46 -9.59 -2.57
CA ALA A 140 9.42 -11.03 -2.37
C ALA A 140 8.11 -11.49 -1.73
N MET A 141 7.83 -12.80 -1.86
CA MET A 141 6.82 -13.51 -1.09
C MET A 141 7.47 -14.77 -0.56
N LEU A 142 7.65 -14.88 0.74
CA LEU A 142 8.43 -15.93 1.39
C LEU A 142 7.69 -16.48 2.61
N GLU A 143 7.90 -17.77 2.90
CA GLU A 143 7.53 -18.31 4.20
C GLU A 143 8.23 -17.53 5.32
N PRO A 144 7.57 -17.22 6.44
CA PRO A 144 8.14 -16.43 7.52
C PRO A 144 9.51 -16.95 8.00
N ALA A 145 9.69 -18.28 8.06
CA ALA A 145 10.93 -18.90 8.48
C ALA A 145 12.14 -18.61 7.55
N ALA A 146 11.89 -18.29 6.29
CA ALA A 146 12.95 -17.96 5.33
C ALA A 146 13.37 -16.49 5.37
N VAL A 147 12.55 -15.62 5.98
CA VAL A 147 12.77 -14.16 5.98
C VAL A 147 14.08 -13.74 6.66
N PRO A 148 14.50 -14.31 7.82
CA PRO A 148 15.78 -13.92 8.43
C PRO A 148 16.97 -14.14 7.51
N GLY A 149 17.09 -15.31 6.88
CA GLY A 149 18.18 -15.62 5.95
C GLY A 149 18.15 -14.74 4.71
N TRP A 150 16.98 -14.50 4.13
CA TRP A 150 16.82 -13.59 3.00
C TRP A 150 17.24 -12.15 3.34
N LEU A 151 16.89 -11.66 4.54
CA LEU A 151 17.33 -10.35 5.01
C LEU A 151 18.86 -10.30 5.21
N ASP A 152 19.46 -11.35 5.76
CA ASP A 152 20.92 -11.41 5.93
C ASP A 152 21.66 -11.36 4.60
N GLU A 153 21.17 -12.06 3.59
CA GLU A 153 21.71 -12.01 2.23
C GLU A 153 21.60 -10.61 1.61
N LEU A 154 20.42 -9.97 1.72
CA LEU A 154 20.22 -8.62 1.19
C LEU A 154 21.10 -7.58 1.90
N LEU A 155 21.17 -7.64 3.22
CA LEU A 155 21.87 -6.67 4.05
C LEU A 155 23.39 -6.89 4.09
N ALA A 156 23.88 -8.06 3.68
CA ALA A 156 25.33 -8.34 3.60
C ALA A 156 26.06 -7.49 2.54
N GLY A 157 25.33 -6.89 1.57
CA GLY A 157 25.92 -6.08 0.50
C GLY A 157 26.17 -4.63 0.93
N GLU A 158 25.22 -3.75 0.72
CA GLU A 158 25.41 -2.29 0.88
C GLU A 158 24.63 -1.65 2.03
N ALA A 159 23.55 -2.27 2.50
CA ALA A 159 22.69 -1.71 3.55
C ALA A 159 23.12 -2.13 4.97
N GLY A 160 24.22 -2.85 5.12
CA GLY A 160 24.59 -3.63 6.33
C GLY A 160 24.82 -2.87 7.64
N ALA A 161 24.62 -1.57 7.68
CA ALA A 161 24.87 -0.76 8.88
C ALA A 161 23.63 -0.02 9.42
N ALA A 162 22.52 0.04 8.69
CA ALA A 162 21.34 0.76 9.15
C ALA A 162 20.47 -0.12 10.07
N PRO A 163 19.99 0.42 11.21
CA PRO A 163 18.99 -0.26 12.01
C PRO A 163 17.75 -0.60 11.19
N LEU A 164 17.08 -1.71 11.51
CA LEU A 164 15.92 -2.20 10.77
C LEU A 164 14.61 -1.82 11.49
N LEU A 165 13.66 -1.27 10.75
CA LEU A 165 12.28 -1.12 11.19
C LEU A 165 11.39 -2.08 10.40
N ILE A 166 10.56 -2.86 11.07
CA ILE A 166 9.59 -3.77 10.45
C ILE A 166 8.21 -3.14 10.58
N ALA A 167 7.53 -2.96 9.44
CA ALA A 167 6.22 -2.34 9.35
C ALA A 167 5.28 -3.16 8.46
N GLY A 168 4.00 -2.83 8.48
CA GLY A 168 2.99 -3.51 7.69
C GLY A 168 2.08 -4.42 8.52
N ASP A 169 0.89 -4.72 7.98
CA ASP A 169 -0.10 -5.57 8.65
C ASP A 169 0.29 -7.06 8.68
N GLY A 170 1.31 -7.45 7.87
CA GLY A 170 1.97 -8.76 7.94
C GLY A 170 3.12 -8.85 8.93
N ALA A 171 3.54 -7.74 9.56
CA ALA A 171 4.71 -7.69 10.46
C ALA A 171 4.56 -8.59 11.71
N ALA A 172 3.33 -8.82 12.17
CA ALA A 172 3.07 -9.67 13.32
C ALA A 172 3.55 -11.11 13.12
N ALA A 173 3.47 -11.64 11.91
CA ALA A 173 3.95 -12.98 11.58
C ALA A 173 5.48 -13.11 11.64
N LEU A 174 6.20 -12.00 11.50
CA LEU A 174 7.67 -11.95 11.52
C LEU A 174 8.24 -11.67 12.91
N ARG A 175 7.42 -11.16 13.83
CA ARG A 175 7.88 -10.76 15.16
C ARG A 175 8.62 -11.87 15.91
N PRO A 176 8.11 -13.11 16.04
CA PRO A 176 8.81 -14.17 16.76
C PRO A 176 10.17 -14.54 16.18
N LEU A 177 10.41 -14.21 14.92
CA LEU A 177 11.62 -14.59 14.19
C LEU A 177 12.67 -13.46 14.17
N LEU A 178 12.24 -12.21 14.35
CA LEU A 178 13.09 -11.03 14.14
C LEU A 178 13.21 -10.13 15.36
N GLU A 179 12.38 -10.29 16.42
CA GLU A 179 12.46 -9.45 17.63
C GLU A 179 13.77 -9.60 18.42
N GLY A 180 14.46 -10.74 18.27
CA GLY A 180 15.77 -10.98 18.86
C GLY A 180 16.96 -10.51 18.03
N ARG A 181 16.72 -10.00 16.81
CA ARG A 181 17.78 -9.47 15.94
C ARG A 181 18.24 -8.12 16.46
N ALA A 182 19.56 -7.93 16.55
CA ALA A 182 20.15 -6.65 16.96
C ALA A 182 19.66 -5.51 16.04
N ASP A 183 19.50 -4.31 16.61
CA ASP A 183 19.08 -3.09 15.92
C ASP A 183 17.77 -3.20 15.13
N THR A 184 16.88 -4.09 15.54
CA THR A 184 15.57 -4.29 14.92
C THR A 184 14.45 -3.75 15.81
N ALA A 185 13.54 -2.98 15.19
CA ALA A 185 12.33 -2.47 15.84
C ALA A 185 11.09 -2.81 15.00
N PHE A 186 9.92 -2.74 15.63
CA PHE A 186 8.62 -2.91 14.95
C PHE A 186 7.82 -1.63 15.07
N ALA A 187 7.27 -1.15 13.95
CA ALA A 187 6.43 0.04 13.92
C ALA A 187 5.19 -0.12 14.80
N ALA A 188 4.80 0.97 15.46
CA ALA A 188 3.67 0.98 16.40
C ALA A 188 2.30 1.07 15.69
N GLY A 189 2.26 1.57 14.47
CA GLY A 189 1.03 1.79 13.70
C GLY A 189 0.40 0.51 13.14
N PRO A 190 -0.82 0.59 12.60
CA PRO A 190 -1.56 -0.57 12.06
C PRO A 190 -0.94 -1.17 10.79
N GLY A 191 0.02 -0.48 10.18
CA GLY A 191 0.76 -0.97 9.03
C GLY A 191 -0.07 -1.18 7.75
N THR A 192 -1.25 -0.59 7.66
CA THR A 192 -2.10 -0.70 6.46
C THR A 192 -1.97 0.54 5.59
N PRO A 193 -2.11 0.43 4.26
CA PRO A 193 -2.20 1.58 3.38
C PRO A 193 -3.28 2.57 3.81
N ASP A 194 -3.08 3.83 3.47
CA ASP A 194 -4.01 4.91 3.78
C ASP A 194 -4.17 5.83 2.57
N ALA A 195 -5.41 6.12 2.22
CA ALA A 195 -5.72 6.98 1.07
C ALA A 195 -5.13 8.39 1.17
N ALA A 196 -4.85 8.89 2.38
CA ALA A 196 -4.16 10.17 2.57
C ALA A 196 -2.73 10.13 2.04
N VAL A 197 -1.99 9.05 2.34
CA VAL A 197 -0.64 8.82 1.81
C VAL A 197 -0.69 8.56 0.32
N VAL A 198 -1.66 7.76 -0.14
CA VAL A 198 -1.89 7.46 -1.55
C VAL A 198 -2.13 8.75 -2.36
N ALA A 199 -2.98 9.67 -1.85
CA ALA A 199 -3.24 10.96 -2.49
C ALA A 199 -1.98 11.84 -2.55
N ALA A 200 -1.24 11.93 -1.44
CA ALA A 200 0.00 12.72 -1.34
C ALA A 200 1.09 12.21 -2.29
N LEU A 201 1.28 10.89 -2.40
CA LEU A 201 2.20 10.28 -3.35
C LEU A 201 1.72 10.47 -4.80
N GLY A 202 0.41 10.28 -5.04
CA GLY A 202 -0.20 10.50 -6.35
C GLY A 202 -0.07 11.94 -6.84
N ALA A 203 0.00 12.91 -5.93
CA ALA A 203 0.24 14.31 -6.28
C ALA A 203 1.66 14.58 -6.80
N ARG A 204 2.64 13.76 -6.38
CA ARG A 204 4.06 13.96 -6.69
C ARG A 204 4.57 13.07 -7.83
N ARG A 205 3.89 11.94 -8.09
CA ARG A 205 4.29 11.01 -9.15
C ARG A 205 3.85 11.50 -10.51
N GLU A 206 4.66 11.23 -11.53
CA GLU A 206 4.27 11.45 -12.91
C GLU A 206 3.13 10.52 -13.31
N VAL A 207 2.28 11.01 -14.20
CA VAL A 207 1.23 10.19 -14.83
C VAL A 207 1.92 9.30 -15.86
N GLY A 208 2.14 8.05 -15.47
CA GLY A 208 2.81 7.06 -16.29
C GLY A 208 1.85 6.01 -16.85
N LEU A 209 2.27 4.73 -16.77
CA LEU A 209 1.44 3.60 -17.20
C LEU A 209 0.09 3.57 -16.48
N PRO A 210 -0.98 3.08 -17.15
CA PRO A 210 -2.28 2.93 -16.53
C PRO A 210 -2.18 2.15 -15.22
N ALA A 211 -2.88 2.59 -14.16
CA ALA A 211 -2.92 1.88 -12.89
C ALA A 211 -3.42 0.44 -13.11
N GLN A 212 -2.53 -0.52 -12.90
CA GLN A 212 -2.79 -1.95 -13.04
C GLN A 212 -2.53 -2.65 -11.71
N PRO A 213 -3.26 -3.76 -11.43
CA PRO A 213 -3.00 -4.52 -10.21
C PRO A 213 -1.57 -5.04 -10.20
N PHE A 214 -0.87 -4.81 -9.09
CA PHE A 214 0.46 -5.35 -8.85
C PHE A 214 0.33 -6.68 -8.11
N TYR A 215 0.39 -7.79 -8.87
CA TYR A 215 0.30 -9.14 -8.35
C TYR A 215 1.69 -9.76 -8.23
N LEU A 216 2.17 -9.97 -7.00
CA LEU A 216 3.38 -10.75 -6.73
C LEU A 216 3.12 -12.26 -6.81
N ARG A 217 1.86 -12.66 -6.73
CA ARG A 217 1.45 -14.05 -6.84
C ARG A 217 0.63 -14.26 -8.11
N PRO A 218 0.94 -15.30 -8.91
CA PRO A 218 0.07 -15.70 -10.01
C PRO A 218 -1.31 -16.11 -9.48
N PRO A 219 -2.39 -15.92 -10.25
CA PRO A 219 -3.72 -16.35 -9.84
C PRO A 219 -3.77 -17.87 -9.61
N ASP A 220 -4.40 -18.29 -8.51
CA ASP A 220 -4.68 -19.70 -8.22
C ASP A 220 -5.75 -20.22 -9.19
N VAL A 221 -5.35 -20.64 -10.38
CA VAL A 221 -6.27 -21.19 -11.40
C VAL A 221 -6.10 -22.69 -11.43
N SER A 222 -7.11 -23.42 -10.96
CA SER A 222 -7.21 -24.85 -11.24
C SER A 222 -7.71 -25.01 -12.68
N LEU A 223 -6.85 -25.42 -13.58
CA LEU A 223 -7.31 -25.82 -14.93
C LEU A 223 -8.24 -27.04 -14.80
N PRO A 224 -9.40 -27.05 -15.47
CA PRO A 224 -10.25 -28.24 -15.50
C PRO A 224 -9.42 -29.43 -15.99
N ARG A 225 -9.44 -30.55 -15.26
CA ARG A 225 -8.88 -31.83 -15.78
C ARG A 225 -9.58 -32.10 -17.10
N LYS A 226 -8.82 -32.21 -18.19
CA LYS A 226 -9.34 -32.80 -19.42
C LYS A 226 -9.74 -34.25 -19.07
N THR A 227 -11.04 -34.50 -19.01
CA THR A 227 -11.57 -35.87 -19.05
C THR A 227 -11.28 -36.40 -20.44
N ALA A 228 -10.46 -37.46 -20.50
CA ALA A 228 -10.19 -38.22 -21.72
C ALA A 228 -11.43 -39.03 -22.09
#